data_399d2d018b40efd732f0d6611e4c9607
#
_entry.id   399d2d018b40efd732f0d6611e4c9607
#
_cell.length_a   1.000
_cell.length_b   1.000
_cell.length_c   1.000
_cell.angle_alpha   90.00
_cell.angle_beta   90.00
_cell.angle_gamma   90.00
#
_symmetry.space_group_name_H-M   'P 1'
#
loop_
_entity.id
_entity.type
_entity.pdbx_description
1 polymer ?
#
loop_
_entity_poly.entity_id
_entity_poly.type
_entity_poly.pdbx_seq_one_letter_code
_entity_poly.pdbx_strand_id
1 'polypeptide(L)'
;MLAHAEFAKDSKLDLGLRNFYMNRDYRQSAPLPTVTGKSPSENRSYSEEWAQGWLLNLQSGYTEGMVGFGVDAIGMVGVRLDSGRGRSGTGLLQQDRETGAAQEEYGSAGANAKMQISKSNLKAGTAHRPRLPVVQASDIRLLPQVFEGVQGNMLEFSGLNLNAGKLTQVKQRASSNYEDLRLNGVTT
;
A
#
# COMPACT_ATOMS: atom_id res chain seq x y z
N MET A 1 0.27 12.24 -35.59
CA MET A 1 1.41 12.79 -34.81
C MET A 1 1.76 11.75 -33.75
N LEU A 2 2.93 11.15 -33.84
CA LEU A 2 3.46 10.33 -32.77
C LEU A 2 3.88 11.32 -31.66
N ALA A 3 3.24 11.21 -30.50
CA ALA A 3 3.68 11.97 -29.32
C ALA A 3 5.07 11.44 -28.95
N HIS A 4 6.09 12.27 -29.06
CA HIS A 4 7.42 11.96 -28.56
C HIS A 4 7.33 11.94 -27.03
N ALA A 5 7.37 10.75 -26.44
CA ALA A 5 7.49 10.59 -25.00
C ALA A 5 8.94 10.92 -24.61
N GLU A 6 9.13 11.97 -23.82
CA GLU A 6 10.44 12.29 -23.25
C GLU A 6 10.52 11.69 -21.86
N PHE A 7 11.33 10.66 -21.68
CA PHE A 7 11.44 9.91 -20.41
C PHE A 7 11.60 10.81 -19.19
N ALA A 8 12.52 11.76 -19.22
CA ALA A 8 12.78 12.65 -18.09
C ALA A 8 11.73 13.76 -17.94
N LYS A 9 11.28 14.34 -19.04
CA LYS A 9 10.36 15.48 -19.05
C LYS A 9 8.94 15.09 -18.62
N ASP A 10 8.52 13.86 -18.96
CA ASP A 10 7.23 13.32 -18.58
C ASP A 10 7.26 12.60 -17.22
N SER A 11 8.42 12.62 -16.53
CA SER A 11 8.54 12.05 -15.19
C SER A 11 7.92 12.96 -14.14
N LYS A 12 7.26 12.34 -13.15
CA LYS A 12 6.62 13.01 -12.02
C LYS A 12 7.15 12.43 -10.72
N LEU A 13 7.45 13.32 -9.79
CA LEU A 13 7.86 12.98 -8.43
C LEU A 13 6.92 13.70 -7.45
N ASP A 14 6.19 12.92 -6.67
CA ASP A 14 5.27 13.45 -5.67
C ASP A 14 5.71 13.03 -4.27
N LEU A 15 5.74 14.00 -3.36
CA LEU A 15 5.94 13.76 -1.93
C LEU A 15 4.62 14.04 -1.19
N GLY A 16 4.04 12.99 -0.63
CA GLY A 16 2.87 13.08 0.24
C GLY A 16 3.26 13.06 1.72
N LEU A 17 2.73 13.98 2.49
CA LEU A 17 2.88 14.02 3.95
C LEU A 17 1.51 13.76 4.58
N ARG A 18 1.44 12.85 5.56
CA ARG A 18 0.21 12.50 6.28
C ARG A 18 0.44 12.55 7.77
N ASN A 19 -0.31 13.38 8.46
CA ASN A 19 -0.41 13.34 9.91
C ASN A 19 -1.74 12.70 10.26
N PHE A 20 -1.72 11.62 11.02
CA PHE A 20 -2.93 10.85 11.32
C PHE A 20 -3.01 10.56 12.82
N TYR A 21 -4.09 11.02 13.42
CA TYR A 21 -4.48 10.68 14.80
C TYR A 21 -5.73 9.82 14.76
N MET A 22 -5.71 8.70 15.46
CA MET A 22 -6.85 7.80 15.58
C MET A 22 -7.09 7.43 17.02
N ASN A 23 -8.31 7.72 17.49
CA ASN A 23 -8.82 7.25 18.77
C ASN A 23 -10.05 6.37 18.52
N ARG A 24 -10.10 5.23 19.19
CA ARG A 24 -11.23 4.31 19.17
C ARG A 24 -11.66 4.05 20.61
N ASP A 25 -12.80 4.59 20.97
CA ASP A 25 -13.44 4.33 22.26
C ASP A 25 -14.25 3.02 22.17
N TYR A 26 -13.95 2.10 23.06
CA TYR A 26 -14.73 0.87 23.25
C TYR A 26 -15.69 1.14 24.42
N ARG A 27 -16.92 1.46 24.13
CA ARG A 27 -17.95 1.74 25.16
C ARG A 27 -18.17 0.58 26.14
N GLN A 28 -17.77 -0.61 25.76
CA GLN A 28 -17.62 -1.78 26.62
C GLN A 28 -16.16 -2.19 26.59
N SER A 29 -15.63 -2.62 27.73
CA SER A 29 -14.25 -3.09 27.82
C SER A 29 -13.96 -4.14 26.75
N ALA A 30 -13.04 -3.85 25.83
CA ALA A 30 -12.59 -4.81 24.85
C ALA A 30 -11.38 -5.60 25.40
N PRO A 31 -11.34 -6.91 25.19
CA PRO A 31 -10.12 -7.67 25.50
C PRO A 31 -8.96 -7.13 24.66
N LEU A 32 -7.79 -7.03 25.26
CA LEU A 32 -6.57 -6.75 24.50
C LEU A 32 -6.40 -7.79 23.41
N PRO A 33 -5.85 -7.44 22.24
CA PRO A 33 -5.48 -8.43 21.23
C PRO A 33 -4.62 -9.50 21.92
N THR A 34 -5.02 -10.75 21.76
CA THR A 34 -4.30 -11.89 22.35
C THR A 34 -2.94 -11.98 21.69
N VAL A 35 -1.91 -11.68 22.41
CA VAL A 35 -0.53 -11.98 22.03
C VAL A 35 -0.34 -13.47 22.27
N THR A 36 0.16 -14.22 21.29
CA THR A 36 0.33 -15.67 21.37
C THR A 36 1.12 -16.02 22.65
N GLY A 37 0.49 -16.75 23.56
CA GLY A 37 1.11 -17.24 24.82
C GLY A 37 0.94 -16.35 26.05
N LYS A 38 0.26 -15.20 25.97
CA LYS A 38 -0.10 -14.39 27.15
C LYS A 38 -1.62 -14.31 27.31
N SER A 39 -2.11 -14.55 28.50
CA SER A 39 -3.52 -14.33 28.83
C SER A 39 -3.89 -12.86 28.63
N PRO A 40 -5.10 -12.57 28.12
CA PRO A 40 -5.60 -11.20 28.05
C PRO A 40 -5.74 -10.69 29.50
N SER A 41 -4.76 -9.93 29.96
CA SER A 41 -4.69 -9.57 31.36
C SER A 41 -5.53 -8.35 31.76
N GLU A 42 -5.95 -7.54 30.78
CA GLU A 42 -6.72 -6.34 31.05
C GLU A 42 -7.65 -5.96 29.90
N ASN A 43 -8.88 -5.62 30.24
CA ASN A 43 -9.80 -4.95 29.33
C ASN A 43 -9.43 -3.47 29.26
N ARG A 44 -9.37 -2.93 28.05
CA ARG A 44 -9.15 -1.51 27.86
C ARG A 44 -10.40 -0.82 27.31
N SER A 45 -10.60 0.42 27.70
CA SER A 45 -11.74 1.21 27.25
C SER A 45 -11.51 1.88 25.89
N TYR A 46 -10.25 2.08 25.47
CA TYR A 46 -9.94 2.75 24.21
C TYR A 46 -8.58 2.32 23.64
N SER A 47 -8.39 2.61 22.35
CA SER A 47 -7.11 2.56 21.64
C SER A 47 -6.82 3.90 21.02
N GLU A 48 -5.56 4.31 20.99
CA GLU A 48 -5.13 5.60 20.50
C GLU A 48 -3.75 5.51 19.87
N GLU A 49 -3.62 6.04 18.67
CA GLU A 49 -2.36 6.10 17.93
C GLU A 49 -2.27 7.41 17.17
N TRP A 50 -1.10 8.02 17.22
CA TRP A 50 -0.76 9.22 16.47
C TRP A 50 0.53 8.97 15.69
N ALA A 51 0.51 9.25 14.41
CA ALA A 51 1.61 8.92 13.52
C ALA A 51 1.78 9.92 12.38
N GLN A 52 3.00 10.01 11.90
CA GLN A 52 3.39 10.77 10.72
C GLN A 52 3.82 9.82 9.62
N GLY A 53 3.31 10.02 8.40
CA GLY A 53 3.66 9.27 7.20
C GLY A 53 4.30 10.14 6.14
N TRP A 54 5.25 9.56 5.41
CA TRP A 54 5.85 10.11 4.19
C TRP A 54 5.65 9.11 3.06
N LEU A 55 5.21 9.62 1.91
CA LEU A 55 4.99 8.84 0.70
C LEU A 55 5.70 9.52 -0.46
N LEU A 56 6.69 8.86 -1.02
CA LEU A 56 7.39 9.29 -2.22
C LEU A 56 6.90 8.46 -3.39
N ASN A 57 6.36 9.09 -4.43
CA ASN A 57 5.92 8.42 -5.64
C ASN A 57 6.70 8.97 -6.82
N LEU A 58 7.38 8.09 -7.52
CA LEU A 58 8.04 8.38 -8.79
C LEU A 58 7.27 7.69 -9.92
N GLN A 59 6.95 8.42 -10.95
CA GLN A 59 6.43 7.91 -12.22
C GLN A 59 7.31 8.44 -13.34
N SER A 60 8.12 7.60 -13.96
CA SER A 60 8.90 8.04 -15.12
C SER A 60 8.00 8.26 -16.33
N GLY A 61 8.46 9.03 -17.30
CA GLY A 61 7.95 8.95 -18.65
C GLY A 61 8.25 7.59 -19.30
N TYR A 62 8.03 7.49 -20.59
CA TYR A 62 8.42 6.32 -21.39
C TYR A 62 9.59 6.68 -22.32
N THR A 63 10.41 5.70 -22.64
CA THR A 63 11.43 5.86 -23.69
C THR A 63 10.78 6.07 -25.05
N GLU A 64 11.48 6.75 -25.96
CA GLU A 64 11.05 6.92 -27.33
C GLU A 64 11.06 5.60 -28.10
N GLY A 65 10.15 5.45 -29.06
CA GLY A 65 10.08 4.30 -29.94
C GLY A 65 8.66 3.75 -30.11
N MET A 66 8.53 2.67 -30.90
CA MET A 66 7.25 1.96 -31.06
C MET A 66 6.83 1.24 -29.77
N VAL A 67 7.81 0.87 -28.95
CA VAL A 67 7.65 0.31 -27.62
C VAL A 67 8.37 1.23 -26.65
N GLY A 68 7.62 1.87 -25.77
CA GLY A 68 8.16 2.71 -24.70
C GLY A 68 8.34 1.91 -23.41
N PHE A 69 9.45 2.15 -22.70
CA PHE A 69 9.74 1.56 -21.40
C PHE A 69 9.84 2.64 -20.33
N GLY A 70 9.47 2.30 -19.13
CA GLY A 70 9.55 3.22 -17.98
C GLY A 70 9.54 2.48 -16.65
N VAL A 71 9.62 3.24 -15.56
CA VAL A 71 9.63 2.75 -14.19
C VAL A 71 8.71 3.61 -13.33
N ASP A 72 7.91 2.98 -12.50
CA ASP A 72 7.21 3.64 -11.40
C ASP A 72 7.81 3.12 -10.08
N ALA A 73 7.99 3.98 -9.09
CA ALA A 73 8.49 3.59 -7.78
C ALA A 73 7.69 4.27 -6.66
N ILE A 74 7.61 3.61 -5.52
CA ILE A 74 7.02 4.15 -4.31
C ILE A 74 7.95 3.86 -3.13
N GLY A 75 8.17 4.88 -2.30
CA GLY A 75 8.79 4.77 -0.99
C GLY A 75 7.82 5.27 0.07
N MET A 76 7.69 4.57 1.18
CA MET A 76 6.79 4.99 2.23
C MET A 76 7.34 4.65 3.61
N VAL A 77 7.20 5.59 4.54
CA VAL A 77 7.62 5.43 5.93
C VAL A 77 6.52 6.01 6.82
N GLY A 78 6.17 5.28 7.87
CA GLY A 78 5.30 5.72 8.96
C GLY A 78 6.08 5.73 10.25
N VAL A 79 6.01 6.82 11.01
CA VAL A 79 6.67 7.01 12.29
C VAL A 79 5.62 7.29 13.36
N ARG A 80 5.72 6.58 14.47
CA ARG A 80 4.88 6.81 15.64
C ARG A 80 5.26 8.13 16.32
N LEU A 81 4.28 8.99 16.52
CA LEU A 81 4.41 10.18 17.35
C LEU A 81 3.95 9.90 18.78
N ASP A 82 2.81 9.22 18.93
CA ASP A 82 2.32 8.73 20.22
C ASP A 82 1.39 7.51 20.04
N SER A 83 1.49 6.53 20.93
CA SER A 83 0.51 5.44 21.04
C SER A 83 0.24 5.07 22.48
N GLY A 84 0.91 5.74 23.43
CA GLY A 84 0.86 5.47 24.86
C GLY A 84 1.07 4.00 25.26
N ARG A 85 1.30 3.73 26.50
CA ARG A 85 1.42 2.34 27.00
C ARG A 85 0.05 1.66 26.97
N GLY A 86 -0.04 0.50 26.28
CA GLY A 86 -1.26 -0.30 26.21
C GLY A 86 -2.38 0.26 25.35
N ARG A 87 -2.19 1.37 24.65
CA ARG A 87 -3.22 2.01 23.79
C ARG A 87 -3.13 1.68 22.30
N SER A 88 -2.15 0.89 21.89
CA SER A 88 -1.98 0.44 20.50
C SER A 88 -3.17 -0.39 20.00
N GLY A 89 -3.31 -0.59 18.69
CA GLY A 89 -4.31 -1.49 18.11
C GLY A 89 -5.45 -0.82 17.38
N THR A 90 -5.30 0.45 17.01
CA THR A 90 -6.25 1.10 16.07
C THR A 90 -6.08 0.57 14.65
N GLY A 91 -4.94 -0.08 14.34
CA GLY A 91 -4.52 -0.51 13.01
C GLY A 91 -3.94 0.62 12.18
N LEU A 92 -3.53 1.72 12.80
CA LEU A 92 -2.79 2.81 12.18
C LEU A 92 -1.31 2.45 12.07
N LEU A 93 -0.73 1.95 13.18
CA LEU A 93 0.66 1.52 13.29
C LEU A 93 0.78 0.00 13.23
N GLN A 94 1.93 -0.47 12.75
CA GLN A 94 2.30 -1.87 12.85
C GLN A 94 2.49 -2.23 14.33
N GLN A 95 1.94 -3.39 14.71
CA GLN A 95 2.12 -3.91 16.07
C GLN A 95 3.21 -4.97 16.10
N ASP A 96 3.99 -4.93 17.14
CA ASP A 96 4.88 -6.02 17.50
C ASP A 96 4.07 -7.27 17.87
N ARG A 97 4.45 -8.43 17.34
CA ARG A 97 3.70 -9.68 17.52
C ARG A 97 3.83 -10.27 18.93
N GLU A 98 4.90 -9.96 19.63
CA GLU A 98 5.19 -10.53 20.94
C GLU A 98 4.62 -9.66 22.05
N THR A 99 4.77 -8.35 21.93
CA THR A 99 4.39 -7.39 22.97
C THR A 99 3.06 -6.72 22.73
N GLY A 100 2.55 -6.74 21.49
CA GLY A 100 1.36 -6.00 21.09
C GLY A 100 1.56 -4.48 21.05
N ALA A 101 2.77 -3.99 21.33
CA ALA A 101 3.08 -2.57 21.30
C ALA A 101 3.14 -2.05 19.85
N ALA A 102 2.76 -0.78 19.67
CA ALA A 102 2.96 -0.13 18.38
C ALA A 102 4.44 0.07 18.10
N GLN A 103 4.90 -0.33 16.92
CA GLN A 103 6.27 -0.12 16.49
C GLN A 103 6.57 1.37 16.33
N GLU A 104 7.82 1.76 16.51
CA GLU A 104 8.24 3.16 16.39
C GLU A 104 8.21 3.64 14.95
N GLU A 105 8.61 2.75 14.04
CA GLU A 105 8.60 3.01 12.60
C GLU A 105 8.25 1.76 11.80
N TYR A 106 7.71 1.94 10.63
CA TYR A 106 7.50 0.90 9.65
C TYR A 106 7.48 1.53 8.24
N GLY A 107 7.85 0.77 7.25
CA GLY A 107 7.90 1.31 5.89
C GLY A 107 8.19 0.26 4.86
N SER A 108 8.12 0.65 3.61
CA SER A 108 8.49 -0.20 2.49
C SER A 108 8.81 0.63 1.26
N ALA A 109 9.52 0.01 0.33
CA ALA A 109 9.72 0.52 -1.01
C ALA A 109 9.30 -0.54 -2.03
N GLY A 110 8.88 -0.08 -3.21
CA GLY A 110 8.51 -0.93 -4.32
C GLY A 110 8.72 -0.23 -5.64
N ALA A 111 8.84 -1.01 -6.71
CA ALA A 111 8.95 -0.48 -8.05
C ALA A 111 8.20 -1.35 -9.05
N ASN A 112 7.74 -0.76 -10.14
CA ASN A 112 7.19 -1.45 -11.30
C ASN A 112 7.99 -1.08 -12.53
N ALA A 113 8.41 -2.06 -13.29
CA ALA A 113 8.75 -1.85 -14.69
C ALA A 113 7.45 -1.66 -15.47
N LYS A 114 7.45 -0.76 -16.45
CA LYS A 114 6.29 -0.52 -17.30
C LYS A 114 6.69 -0.47 -18.77
N MET A 115 5.79 -0.93 -19.62
CA MET A 115 5.93 -0.95 -21.06
C MET A 115 4.65 -0.39 -21.68
N GLN A 116 4.79 0.37 -22.74
CA GLN A 116 3.68 0.90 -23.51
C GLN A 116 3.86 0.59 -25.00
N ILE A 117 2.79 0.13 -25.64
CA ILE A 117 2.69 -0.05 -27.08
C ILE A 117 1.37 0.60 -27.50
N SER A 118 1.43 1.61 -28.37
CA SER A 118 0.25 2.38 -28.78
C SER A 118 -0.49 2.93 -27.56
N LYS A 119 -1.74 2.54 -27.33
CA LYS A 119 -2.59 2.93 -26.19
C LYS A 119 -2.64 1.86 -25.11
N SER A 120 -1.91 0.76 -25.28
CA SER A 120 -1.88 -0.35 -24.33
C SER A 120 -0.65 -0.26 -23.44
N ASN A 121 -0.79 -0.61 -22.17
CA ASN A 121 0.33 -0.64 -21.23
C ASN A 121 0.34 -1.91 -20.39
N LEU A 122 1.54 -2.30 -20.00
CA LEU A 122 1.82 -3.41 -19.09
C LEU A 122 2.71 -2.91 -17.96
N LYS A 123 2.41 -3.30 -16.74
CA LYS A 123 3.21 -3.02 -15.54
C LYS A 123 3.47 -4.30 -14.78
N ALA A 124 4.70 -4.49 -14.31
CA ALA A 124 5.10 -5.63 -13.49
C ALA A 124 6.00 -5.18 -12.36
N GLY A 125 5.77 -5.66 -11.15
CA GLY A 125 6.58 -5.33 -9.96
C GLY A 125 5.81 -5.31 -8.65
N THR A 126 6.32 -4.54 -7.69
CA THR A 126 5.88 -4.52 -6.30
C THR A 126 5.21 -3.21 -5.87
N ALA A 127 4.94 -2.29 -6.80
CA ALA A 127 4.35 -0.98 -6.51
C ALA A 127 2.95 -0.79 -7.10
N HIS A 128 2.18 -1.88 -7.27
CA HIS A 128 0.84 -1.78 -7.81
C HIS A 128 -0.14 -1.21 -6.77
N ARG A 129 -0.90 -0.21 -7.18
CA ARG A 129 -2.08 0.30 -6.46
C ARG A 129 -3.30 0.25 -7.38
N PRO A 130 -3.87 -0.93 -7.59
CA PRO A 130 -5.02 -1.08 -8.49
C PRO A 130 -6.21 -0.24 -8.03
N ARG A 131 -6.93 0.30 -9.00
CA ARG A 131 -8.21 1.01 -8.82
C ARG A 131 -9.20 0.48 -9.84
N LEU A 132 -9.55 -0.79 -9.70
CA LEU A 132 -10.45 -1.52 -10.59
C LEU A 132 -11.72 -1.90 -9.84
N PRO A 133 -12.85 -2.10 -10.51
CA PRO A 133 -14.10 -2.54 -9.87
C PRO A 133 -13.95 -3.83 -9.07
N VAL A 134 -13.06 -4.74 -9.51
CA VAL A 134 -12.84 -6.06 -8.90
C VAL A 134 -11.73 -6.06 -7.84
N VAL A 135 -10.83 -5.08 -7.86
CA VAL A 135 -9.75 -4.95 -6.89
C VAL A 135 -9.34 -3.49 -6.70
N GLN A 136 -9.35 -3.03 -5.47
CA GLN A 136 -8.95 -1.67 -5.12
C GLN A 136 -7.96 -1.68 -3.97
N ALA A 137 -6.82 -1.02 -4.16
CA ALA A 137 -5.86 -0.80 -3.08
C ALA A 137 -6.45 0.13 -2.01
N SER A 138 -6.40 -0.30 -0.75
CA SER A 138 -6.88 0.51 0.36
C SER A 138 -5.88 1.63 0.69
N ASP A 139 -6.38 2.87 0.78
CA ASP A 139 -5.60 4.07 1.10
C ASP A 139 -6.29 4.95 2.17
N ILE A 140 -6.90 4.32 3.16
CA ILE A 140 -7.69 4.97 4.22
C ILE A 140 -6.93 5.08 5.55
N ARG A 141 -5.64 4.84 5.57
CA ARG A 141 -4.76 4.89 6.76
C ARG A 141 -3.51 5.72 6.45
N LEU A 142 -2.53 5.65 7.37
CA LEU A 142 -1.28 6.39 7.26
C LEU A 142 -0.53 6.08 5.97
N LEU A 143 -0.33 4.79 5.68
CA LEU A 143 0.30 4.33 4.44
C LEU A 143 -0.70 3.52 3.60
N PRO A 144 -0.60 3.57 2.26
CA PRO A 144 -1.46 2.80 1.37
C PRO A 144 -1.08 1.31 1.36
N GLN A 145 -2.05 0.50 0.99
CA GLN A 145 -1.84 -0.87 0.58
C GLN A 145 -1.19 -0.90 -0.81
N VAL A 146 -0.21 -1.77 -1.01
CA VAL A 146 0.41 -2.01 -2.32
C VAL A 146 0.47 -3.50 -2.61
N PHE A 147 0.53 -3.84 -3.89
CA PHE A 147 0.50 -5.22 -4.37
C PHE A 147 1.72 -5.50 -5.24
N GLU A 148 2.13 -6.76 -5.24
CA GLU A 148 3.04 -7.34 -6.21
C GLU A 148 2.26 -8.07 -7.29
N GLY A 149 2.72 -7.99 -8.54
CA GLY A 149 2.11 -8.70 -9.63
C GLY A 149 2.38 -8.11 -11.00
N VAL A 150 1.49 -8.44 -11.93
CA VAL A 150 1.48 -7.94 -13.31
C VAL A 150 0.08 -7.46 -13.64
N GLN A 151 -0.02 -6.30 -14.26
CA GLN A 151 -1.29 -5.71 -14.71
C GLN A 151 -1.12 -5.10 -16.10
N GLY A 152 -2.02 -5.44 -17.01
CA GLY A 152 -2.13 -4.86 -18.33
C GLY A 152 -3.43 -4.10 -18.51
N ASN A 153 -3.37 -3.04 -19.30
CA ASN A 153 -4.52 -2.26 -19.74
C ASN A 153 -4.47 -2.08 -21.25
N MET A 154 -5.56 -2.35 -21.93
CA MET A 154 -5.69 -2.20 -23.39
C MET A 154 -6.81 -1.21 -23.71
N LEU A 155 -6.47 -0.16 -24.48
CA LEU A 155 -7.36 0.92 -24.90
C LEU A 155 -7.41 1.07 -26.44
N GLU A 156 -7.08 0.02 -27.18
CA GLU A 156 -6.99 0.07 -28.66
C GLU A 156 -8.37 0.22 -29.33
N PHE A 157 -9.41 -0.30 -28.70
CA PHE A 157 -10.77 -0.25 -29.21
C PHE A 157 -11.53 0.94 -28.63
N SER A 158 -12.18 1.72 -29.49
CA SER A 158 -13.00 2.87 -29.06
C SER A 158 -14.14 2.41 -28.14
N GLY A 159 -14.25 3.04 -26.97
CA GLY A 159 -15.30 2.73 -25.99
C GLY A 159 -15.06 1.44 -25.17
N LEU A 160 -13.95 0.73 -25.39
CA LEU A 160 -13.63 -0.49 -24.65
C LEU A 160 -12.30 -0.33 -23.88
N ASN A 161 -12.34 -0.53 -22.57
CA ASN A 161 -11.18 -0.58 -21.70
C ASN A 161 -11.05 -1.99 -21.11
N LEU A 162 -10.05 -2.74 -21.56
CA LEU A 162 -9.77 -4.08 -21.07
C LEU A 162 -8.63 -4.02 -20.04
N ASN A 163 -8.89 -4.58 -18.87
CA ASN A 163 -7.88 -4.75 -17.81
C ASN A 163 -7.72 -6.22 -17.49
N ALA A 164 -6.49 -6.70 -17.46
CA ALA A 164 -6.15 -8.05 -17.08
C ALA A 164 -4.88 -8.03 -16.21
N GLY A 165 -4.74 -8.99 -15.31
CA GLY A 165 -3.55 -9.09 -14.48
C GLY A 165 -3.61 -10.23 -13.49
N LYS A 166 -2.49 -10.43 -12.80
CA LYS A 166 -2.33 -11.36 -11.69
C LYS A 166 -1.59 -10.65 -10.57
N LEU A 167 -2.21 -10.57 -9.41
CA LEU A 167 -1.59 -10.10 -8.17
C LEU A 167 -1.22 -11.33 -7.35
N THR A 168 0.00 -11.36 -6.84
CA THR A 168 0.57 -12.48 -6.10
C THR A 168 0.72 -12.21 -4.63
N GLN A 169 1.15 -11.00 -4.29
CA GLN A 169 1.38 -10.60 -2.91
C GLN A 169 0.75 -9.24 -2.61
N VAL A 170 0.54 -8.98 -1.33
CA VAL A 170 0.02 -7.72 -0.81
C VAL A 170 0.84 -7.27 0.38
N LYS A 171 1.22 -5.99 0.39
CA LYS A 171 1.69 -5.30 1.59
C LYS A 171 0.51 -4.56 2.21
N GLN A 172 0.15 -4.94 3.41
CA GLN A 172 -0.92 -4.30 4.16
C GLN A 172 -0.54 -2.87 4.62
N ARG A 173 -1.54 -2.06 4.94
CA ARG A 173 -1.39 -0.66 5.32
C ARG A 173 -0.47 -0.44 6.51
N ALA A 174 -0.58 -1.30 7.54
CA ALA A 174 0.23 -1.26 8.75
C ALA A 174 1.20 -2.45 8.77
N SER A 175 1.98 -2.61 7.71
CA SER A 175 2.98 -3.67 7.57
C SER A 175 4.16 -3.17 6.74
N SER A 176 5.35 -3.70 7.01
CA SER A 176 6.54 -3.51 6.18
C SER A 176 6.74 -4.65 5.18
N ASN A 177 6.05 -5.78 5.37
CA ASN A 177 6.27 -7.00 4.63
C ASN A 177 5.17 -7.27 3.60
N TYR A 178 5.54 -7.92 2.51
CA TYR A 178 4.62 -8.53 1.57
C TYR A 178 4.20 -9.91 2.08
N GLU A 179 2.94 -10.23 1.90
CA GLU A 179 2.32 -11.50 2.26
C GLU A 179 1.59 -12.04 1.02
N ASP A 180 1.56 -13.37 0.88
CA ASP A 180 0.83 -14.00 -0.21
C ASP A 180 -0.64 -13.59 -0.20
N LEU A 181 -1.16 -13.24 -1.37
CA LEU A 181 -2.55 -12.90 -1.52
C LEU A 181 -3.42 -14.14 -1.36
N ARG A 182 -4.18 -14.22 -0.27
CA ARG A 182 -5.06 -15.34 0.06
C ARG A 182 -6.51 -14.89 0.11
N LEU A 183 -7.40 -15.73 -0.35
CA LEU A 183 -8.83 -15.55 -0.13
C LEU A 183 -9.16 -15.98 1.30
N ASN A 184 -9.85 -15.13 2.06
CA ASN A 184 -10.31 -15.49 3.40
C ASN A 184 -11.23 -16.71 3.31
N GLY A 185 -10.92 -17.73 4.13
CA GLY A 185 -11.72 -18.97 4.20
C GLY A 185 -11.21 -20.11 3.31
N VAL A 186 -10.15 -19.93 2.55
CA VAL A 186 -9.50 -21.02 1.82
C VAL A 186 -8.29 -21.47 2.63
N THR A 187 -8.39 -22.63 3.27
CA THR A 187 -7.24 -23.36 3.82
C THR A 187 -6.67 -24.23 2.71
N THR A 188 -5.45 -23.95 2.27
CA THR A 188 -4.65 -24.86 1.45
C THR A 188 -3.83 -25.79 2.34
#